data_921b8e84758f4a5c69e2ef4ceaa67ff3
#
_entry.id   921b8e84758f4a5c69e2ef4ceaa67ff3
#
_cell.length_a   1.000
_cell.length_b   1.000
_cell.length_c   1.000
_cell.angle_alpha   90.00
_cell.angle_beta   90.00
_cell.angle_gamma   90.00
#
_symmetry.space_group_name_H-M   'P 1'
#
loop_
_entity.id
_entity.type
_entity.pdbx_description
1 polymer ?
#
loop_
_entity_poly.entity_id
_entity_poly.type
_entity_poly.pdbx_seq_one_letter_code
_entity_poly.pdbx_strand_id
1 'polypeptide(L)'
;MGFFDIFKRKDKKKKEKYKLGLHKTREGALSSLKEILEQSKDIDDDLFDRLEEIFIMADIGVDTVIDFIDGLKEEVKNKKLTNPIELQEMIMDRMFEIYLNGEIVNANLNLNKNGLSVVLFVGVNGVGKTTSIAKIANQYKKEGKKVLLAAGDTFRAGAVAQLDVWASRVGVDIVTKPDGSDPSSVMYDAIIKAKKENYDLLLCDTAGRLQNKVNLMNELAKMKRVLQKDCPDAPHETLLVIDATTGQNGMSQAKAFKEATDVTGVILTKLDGTSKGGIVLAIRHEMGIPIKYIGLGEGVDDLEVFDIEQYLYGLFADFFEEK
;
A
#
# COMPACT_ATOMS: atom_id res chain seq x y z
N MET A 1 1.03 12.88 25.60
CA MET A 1 -0.22 12.24 25.15
C MET A 1 0.22 10.99 24.44
N GLY A 2 0.10 9.83 25.06
CA GLY A 2 0.59 8.58 24.46
C GLY A 2 -0.29 8.16 23.26
N PHE A 3 0.26 7.29 22.41
CA PHE A 3 -0.41 6.73 21.25
C PHE A 3 -1.79 6.14 21.62
N PHE A 4 -1.92 5.54 22.80
CA PHE A 4 -3.17 4.99 23.34
C PHE A 4 -4.32 6.00 23.48
N ASP A 5 -4.05 7.27 23.75
CA ASP A 5 -5.09 8.30 23.91
C ASP A 5 -5.69 8.74 22.57
N ILE A 6 -4.93 8.62 21.49
CA ILE A 6 -5.34 8.98 20.12
C ILE A 6 -6.37 7.97 19.60
N PHE A 7 -6.22 6.68 19.96
CA PHE A 7 -7.13 5.61 19.52
C PHE A 7 -8.57 5.68 20.02
N LYS A 8 -8.81 6.31 21.14
CA LYS A 8 -10.16 6.34 21.75
C LYS A 8 -11.19 7.13 20.93
N ARG A 9 -10.77 7.95 19.96
CA ARG A 9 -11.62 8.95 19.28
C ARG A 9 -11.98 8.65 17.81
N LYS A 10 -11.51 7.54 17.19
CA LYS A 10 -11.67 7.30 15.74
C LYS A 10 -12.83 6.33 15.39
N ASP A 11 -13.22 6.36 14.10
CA ASP A 11 -14.33 5.62 13.48
C ASP A 11 -14.28 4.10 13.80
N LYS A 12 -15.27 3.64 14.56
CA LYS A 12 -15.40 2.22 14.98
C LYS A 12 -15.44 1.25 13.79
N LYS A 13 -16.06 1.65 12.66
CA LYS A 13 -16.20 0.79 11.48
C LYS A 13 -14.85 0.58 10.79
N LYS A 14 -14.05 1.63 10.69
CA LYS A 14 -12.69 1.56 10.10
C LYS A 14 -11.77 0.72 10.99
N LYS A 15 -11.82 0.88 12.31
CA LYS A 15 -11.09 0.05 13.27
C LYS A 15 -11.37 -1.44 13.09
N GLU A 16 -12.65 -1.81 12.98
CA GLU A 16 -13.05 -3.19 12.83
C GLU A 16 -12.54 -3.80 11.50
N LYS A 17 -12.59 -3.04 10.40
CA LYS A 17 -12.01 -3.49 9.12
C LYS A 17 -10.52 -3.78 9.21
N TYR A 18 -9.75 -2.89 9.85
CA TYR A 18 -8.32 -3.10 10.03
C TYR A 18 -8.03 -4.29 10.97
N LYS A 19 -8.77 -4.39 12.07
CA LYS A 19 -8.65 -5.52 13.01
C LYS A 19 -8.90 -6.86 12.31
N LEU A 20 -9.97 -6.97 11.52
CA LEU A 20 -10.29 -8.18 10.76
C LEU A 20 -9.28 -8.43 9.64
N GLY A 21 -8.92 -7.41 8.86
CA GLY A 21 -7.98 -7.54 7.76
C GLY A 21 -6.55 -7.88 8.19
N LEU A 22 -6.14 -7.54 9.41
CA LEU A 22 -4.82 -7.85 9.96
C LEU A 22 -4.80 -9.07 10.91
N HIS A 23 -5.91 -9.80 11.00
CA HIS A 23 -6.05 -10.96 11.89
C HIS A 23 -4.94 -12.00 11.67
N LYS A 24 -4.64 -12.38 10.41
CA LYS A 24 -3.60 -13.37 10.13
C LYS A 24 -2.19 -12.89 10.49
N THR A 25 -1.89 -11.61 10.35
CA THR A 25 -0.60 -11.06 10.77
C THR A 25 -0.48 -11.10 12.28
N ARG A 26 -1.55 -10.74 12.99
CA ARG A 26 -1.59 -10.72 14.45
C ARG A 26 -1.52 -12.12 15.05
N GLU A 27 -2.32 -13.08 14.56
CA GLU A 27 -2.29 -14.47 15.02
C GLU A 27 -1.09 -15.28 14.52
N GLY A 28 -0.38 -14.76 13.53
CA GLY A 28 0.83 -15.35 12.98
C GLY A 28 2.09 -14.87 13.71
N ALA A 29 2.91 -14.10 13.02
CA ALA A 29 4.22 -13.68 13.52
C ALA A 29 4.17 -12.86 14.83
N LEU A 30 3.11 -12.07 15.05
CA LEU A 30 2.98 -11.24 16.25
C LEU A 30 2.26 -11.92 17.43
N SER A 31 1.80 -13.16 17.27
CA SER A 31 1.01 -13.85 18.30
C SER A 31 1.75 -14.04 19.63
N SER A 32 3.06 -14.25 19.59
CA SER A 32 3.90 -14.46 20.77
C SER A 32 4.39 -13.16 21.43
N LEU A 33 4.20 -12.01 20.78
CA LEU A 33 4.74 -10.75 21.31
C LEU A 33 4.22 -10.40 22.70
N LYS A 34 2.90 -10.51 22.90
CA LYS A 34 2.27 -10.22 24.20
C LYS A 34 2.76 -11.19 25.27
N GLU A 35 2.78 -12.48 24.94
CA GLU A 35 3.23 -13.53 25.86
C GLU A 35 4.70 -13.33 26.28
N ILE A 36 5.57 -12.99 25.34
CA ILE A 36 7.00 -12.74 25.61
C ILE A 36 7.15 -11.55 26.56
N LEU A 37 6.42 -10.44 26.34
CA LEU A 37 6.49 -9.27 27.22
C LEU A 37 5.92 -9.57 28.63
N GLU A 38 4.85 -10.37 28.74
CA GLU A 38 4.25 -10.74 30.02
C GLU A 38 5.10 -11.74 30.82
N GLN A 39 5.83 -12.64 30.16
CA GLN A 39 6.64 -13.68 30.80
C GLN A 39 8.06 -13.23 31.15
N SER A 40 8.59 -12.22 30.47
CA SER A 40 9.92 -11.70 30.75
C SER A 40 9.93 -10.95 32.09
N LYS A 41 10.97 -11.19 32.89
CA LYS A 41 11.13 -10.54 34.20
C LYS A 41 11.87 -9.21 34.10
N ASP A 42 12.84 -9.16 33.21
CA ASP A 42 13.74 -8.04 33.01
C ASP A 42 13.82 -7.69 31.53
N ILE A 43 14.26 -6.47 31.23
CA ILE A 43 14.56 -6.02 29.86
C ILE A 43 16.05 -6.25 29.63
N ASP A 44 16.36 -7.40 29.07
CA ASP A 44 17.73 -7.86 28.79
C ASP A 44 17.96 -8.11 27.28
N ASP A 45 19.17 -8.50 26.92
CA ASP A 45 19.51 -8.77 25.51
C ASP A 45 18.72 -9.96 24.95
N ASP A 46 18.42 -11.00 25.76
CA ASP A 46 17.60 -12.13 25.35
C ASP A 46 16.18 -11.71 24.92
N LEU A 47 15.58 -10.79 25.65
CA LEU A 47 14.29 -10.22 25.27
C LEU A 47 14.37 -9.49 23.93
N PHE A 48 15.40 -8.67 23.70
CA PHE A 48 15.58 -7.96 22.44
C PHE A 48 15.81 -8.91 21.26
N ASP A 49 16.60 -9.97 21.44
CA ASP A 49 16.85 -10.98 20.40
C ASP A 49 15.52 -11.67 20.00
N ARG A 50 14.68 -12.01 20.97
CA ARG A 50 13.35 -12.60 20.71
C ARG A 50 12.40 -11.62 20.02
N LEU A 51 12.44 -10.33 20.35
CA LEU A 51 11.67 -9.30 19.65
C LEU A 51 12.14 -9.14 18.20
N GLU A 52 13.45 -9.17 17.97
CA GLU A 52 14.04 -9.13 16.63
C GLU A 52 13.53 -10.29 15.75
N GLU A 53 13.55 -11.51 16.27
CA GLU A 53 13.04 -12.69 15.57
C GLU A 53 11.55 -12.53 15.19
N ILE A 54 10.73 -12.07 16.11
CA ILE A 54 9.29 -11.83 15.85
C ILE A 54 9.08 -10.82 14.72
N PHE A 55 9.80 -9.71 14.72
CA PHE A 55 9.63 -8.66 13.73
C PHE A 55 10.19 -9.06 12.36
N ILE A 56 11.26 -9.84 12.31
CA ILE A 56 11.78 -10.46 11.07
C ILE A 56 10.73 -11.43 10.50
N MET A 57 10.13 -12.28 11.34
CA MET A 57 9.08 -13.21 10.93
C MET A 57 7.81 -12.52 10.43
N ALA A 58 7.54 -11.30 10.90
CA ALA A 58 6.45 -10.44 10.42
C ALA A 58 6.76 -9.76 9.07
N ASP A 59 7.93 -10.00 8.46
CA ASP A 59 8.42 -9.38 7.22
C ASP A 59 8.63 -7.85 7.32
N ILE A 60 9.01 -7.34 8.50
CA ILE A 60 9.37 -5.91 8.67
C ILE A 60 10.66 -5.58 7.90
N GLY A 61 11.47 -6.58 7.55
CA GLY A 61 12.74 -6.42 6.86
C GLY A 61 13.90 -6.28 7.86
N VAL A 62 15.03 -6.96 7.57
CA VAL A 62 16.16 -7.07 8.51
C VAL A 62 16.75 -5.71 8.85
N ASP A 63 17.01 -4.86 7.83
CA ASP A 63 17.61 -3.53 8.05
C ASP A 63 16.69 -2.65 8.92
N THR A 64 15.37 -2.69 8.64
CA THR A 64 14.36 -1.95 9.41
C THR A 64 14.28 -2.45 10.86
N VAL A 65 14.37 -3.78 11.08
CA VAL A 65 14.32 -4.38 12.42
C VAL A 65 15.56 -4.03 13.23
N ILE A 66 16.76 -4.03 12.64
CA ILE A 66 17.98 -3.61 13.31
C ILE A 66 17.85 -2.17 13.81
N ASP A 67 17.49 -1.22 12.94
CA ASP A 67 17.30 0.18 13.30
C ASP A 67 16.20 0.37 14.36
N PHE A 68 15.16 -0.46 14.29
CA PHE A 68 14.07 -0.47 15.26
C PHE A 68 14.55 -0.93 16.65
N ILE A 69 15.22 -2.07 16.74
CA ILE A 69 15.70 -2.66 17.99
C ILE A 69 16.78 -1.80 18.64
N ASP A 70 17.74 -1.27 17.86
CA ASP A 70 18.77 -0.39 18.38
C ASP A 70 18.17 0.89 18.98
N GLY A 71 17.20 1.50 18.28
CA GLY A 71 16.50 2.65 18.83
C GLY A 71 15.67 2.33 20.06
N LEU A 72 15.06 1.13 20.13
CA LEU A 72 14.33 0.68 21.30
C LEU A 72 15.25 0.47 22.51
N LYS A 73 16.43 -0.15 22.32
CA LYS A 73 17.48 -0.32 23.35
C LYS A 73 17.94 1.04 23.90
N GLU A 74 18.18 2.00 23.02
CA GLU A 74 18.60 3.36 23.42
C GLU A 74 17.52 4.06 24.25
N GLU A 75 16.25 3.96 23.83
CA GLU A 75 15.12 4.59 24.51
C GLU A 75 14.86 3.96 25.90
N VAL A 76 14.94 2.63 26.00
CA VAL A 76 14.86 1.90 27.29
C VAL A 76 15.92 2.39 28.26
N LYS A 77 17.17 2.53 27.79
CA LYS A 77 18.27 3.04 28.59
C LYS A 77 18.06 4.48 29.05
N ASN A 78 17.56 5.34 28.15
CA ASN A 78 17.31 6.75 28.46
C ASN A 78 16.16 6.93 29.47
N LYS A 79 15.08 6.15 29.34
CA LYS A 79 13.92 6.17 30.24
C LYS A 79 14.13 5.35 31.52
N LYS A 80 15.23 4.55 31.58
CA LYS A 80 15.54 3.61 32.69
C LYS A 80 14.39 2.64 32.95
N LEU A 81 13.78 2.11 31.90
CA LEU A 81 12.71 1.15 32.01
C LEU A 81 13.23 -0.19 32.53
N THR A 82 12.45 -0.81 33.41
CA THR A 82 12.75 -2.12 33.98
C THR A 82 11.63 -3.15 33.77
N ASN A 83 10.42 -2.66 33.48
CA ASN A 83 9.26 -3.53 33.29
C ASN A 83 9.03 -3.83 31.80
N PRO A 84 9.14 -5.10 31.35
CA PRO A 84 8.93 -5.47 29.96
C PRO A 84 7.56 -5.07 29.38
N ILE A 85 6.50 -5.02 30.19
CA ILE A 85 5.16 -4.64 29.75
C ILE A 85 5.13 -3.19 29.24
N GLU A 86 5.99 -2.32 29.78
CA GLU A 86 6.06 -0.92 29.33
C GLU A 86 6.66 -0.77 27.93
N LEU A 87 7.38 -1.80 27.42
CA LEU A 87 7.85 -1.83 26.02
C LEU A 87 6.71 -1.86 25.02
N GLN A 88 5.54 -2.33 25.39
CA GLN A 88 4.38 -2.44 24.49
C GLN A 88 4.03 -1.07 23.84
N GLU A 89 3.90 -0.03 24.66
CA GLU A 89 3.61 1.32 24.16
C GLU A 89 4.78 1.87 23.33
N MET A 90 6.00 1.65 23.81
CA MET A 90 7.22 2.08 23.15
C MET A 90 7.41 1.42 21.77
N ILE A 91 7.09 0.14 21.64
CA ILE A 91 7.10 -0.58 20.36
C ILE A 91 6.16 0.07 19.35
N MET A 92 4.94 0.39 19.76
CA MET A 92 3.95 1.04 18.88
C MET A 92 4.35 2.47 18.51
N ASP A 93 4.82 3.26 19.46
CA ASP A 93 5.30 4.62 19.23
C ASP A 93 6.48 4.61 18.23
N ARG A 94 7.42 3.70 18.42
CA ARG A 94 8.59 3.55 17.54
C ARG A 94 8.21 3.10 16.13
N MET A 95 7.27 2.16 15.98
CA MET A 95 6.76 1.76 14.67
C MET A 95 6.07 2.92 13.95
N PHE A 96 5.33 3.74 14.69
CA PHE A 96 4.71 4.95 14.16
C PHE A 96 5.75 5.97 13.68
N GLU A 97 6.81 6.21 14.48
CA GLU A 97 7.92 7.09 14.11
C GLU A 97 8.66 6.62 12.86
N ILE A 98 8.98 5.32 12.78
CA ILE A 98 9.62 4.72 11.59
C ILE A 98 8.75 4.92 10.35
N TYR A 99 7.45 4.73 10.46
CA TYR A 99 6.56 4.95 9.32
C TYR A 99 6.52 6.43 8.90
N LEU A 100 6.46 7.35 9.84
CA LEU A 100 6.48 8.78 9.53
C LEU A 100 7.84 9.23 8.96
N ASN A 101 8.94 8.66 9.43
CA ASN A 101 10.30 9.02 9.02
C ASN A 101 10.55 10.54 9.06
N GLY A 102 10.03 11.22 10.08
CA GLY A 102 10.14 12.67 10.26
C GLY A 102 9.30 13.52 9.28
N GLU A 103 8.42 12.91 8.49
CA GLU A 103 7.61 13.59 7.48
C GLU A 103 6.10 13.51 7.79
N ILE A 104 5.35 14.48 7.28
CA ILE A 104 3.88 14.39 7.26
C ILE A 104 3.48 13.56 6.05
N VAL A 105 3.06 12.31 6.28
CA VAL A 105 2.66 11.39 5.22
C VAL A 105 1.21 11.61 4.82
N ASN A 106 0.98 11.97 3.54
CA ASN A 106 -0.36 12.08 2.98
C ASN A 106 -0.71 10.80 2.19
N ALA A 107 -1.66 10.03 2.69
CA ALA A 107 -2.15 8.82 2.04
C ALA A 107 -3.18 9.10 0.93
N ASN A 108 -3.74 10.30 0.84
CA ASN A 108 -4.67 10.64 -0.26
C ASN A 108 -3.92 10.76 -1.59
N LEU A 109 -4.64 10.52 -2.70
CA LEU A 109 -4.09 10.73 -4.03
C LEU A 109 -3.79 12.22 -4.27
N ASN A 110 -2.69 12.49 -4.99
CA ASN A 110 -2.36 13.83 -5.48
C ASN A 110 -3.21 14.16 -6.71
N LEU A 111 -4.44 14.57 -6.47
CA LEU A 111 -5.36 14.93 -7.54
C LEU A 111 -5.16 16.38 -7.99
N ASN A 112 -5.30 16.60 -9.29
CA ASN A 112 -5.35 17.95 -9.85
C ASN A 112 -6.61 18.68 -9.37
N LYS A 113 -6.44 19.83 -8.73
CA LYS A 113 -7.56 20.59 -8.18
C LYS A 113 -8.39 21.29 -9.27
N ASN A 114 -7.81 21.53 -10.44
CA ASN A 114 -8.38 22.40 -11.46
C ASN A 114 -8.58 21.68 -12.81
N GLY A 115 -8.73 20.35 -12.81
CA GLY A 115 -8.95 19.60 -14.04
C GLY A 115 -8.75 18.11 -13.91
N LEU A 116 -8.52 17.47 -15.05
CA LEU A 116 -8.32 16.04 -15.13
C LEU A 116 -7.12 15.58 -14.29
N SER A 117 -7.35 14.60 -13.42
CA SER A 117 -6.29 13.86 -12.73
C SER A 117 -6.00 12.55 -13.48
N VAL A 118 -4.73 12.21 -13.64
CA VAL A 118 -4.28 10.98 -14.31
C VAL A 118 -3.48 10.13 -13.33
N VAL A 119 -3.89 8.88 -13.13
CA VAL A 119 -3.23 7.91 -12.24
C VAL A 119 -2.77 6.71 -13.05
N LEU A 120 -1.48 6.42 -12.99
CA LEU A 120 -0.87 5.27 -13.64
C LEU A 120 -0.65 4.14 -12.63
N PHE A 121 -1.09 2.93 -12.93
CA PHE A 121 -0.91 1.76 -12.07
C PHE A 121 0.18 0.86 -12.62
N VAL A 122 1.21 0.62 -11.84
CA VAL A 122 2.36 -0.24 -12.19
C VAL A 122 2.50 -1.38 -11.18
N GLY A 123 3.25 -2.43 -11.55
CA GLY A 123 3.47 -3.60 -10.69
C GLY A 123 3.44 -4.89 -11.49
N VAL A 124 3.91 -6.00 -10.92
CA VAL A 124 3.98 -7.28 -11.63
C VAL A 124 2.59 -7.87 -11.91
N ASN A 125 2.51 -8.90 -12.74
CA ASN A 125 1.24 -9.58 -13.00
C ASN A 125 0.75 -10.33 -11.75
N GLY A 126 -0.58 -10.35 -11.53
CA GLY A 126 -1.22 -11.08 -10.43
C GLY A 126 -1.25 -10.35 -9.07
N VAL A 127 -0.62 -9.20 -8.93
CA VAL A 127 -0.61 -8.43 -7.67
C VAL A 127 -1.91 -7.68 -7.36
N GLY A 128 -2.88 -7.68 -8.28
CA GLY A 128 -4.18 -7.03 -8.07
C GLY A 128 -4.33 -5.63 -8.68
N LYS A 129 -3.51 -5.23 -9.67
CA LYS A 129 -3.64 -3.92 -10.36
C LYS A 129 -5.06 -3.66 -10.84
N THR A 130 -5.57 -4.50 -11.73
CA THR A 130 -6.91 -4.36 -12.34
C THR A 130 -8.03 -4.29 -11.29
N THR A 131 -7.94 -5.10 -10.23
CA THR A 131 -8.88 -5.09 -9.11
C THR A 131 -8.79 -3.79 -8.31
N SER A 132 -7.57 -3.31 -8.02
CA SER A 132 -7.35 -2.05 -7.30
C SER A 132 -7.89 -0.85 -8.08
N ILE A 133 -7.67 -0.81 -9.41
CA ILE A 133 -8.23 0.21 -10.30
C ILE A 133 -9.76 0.25 -10.18
N ALA A 134 -10.42 -0.90 -10.24
CA ALA A 134 -11.87 -0.98 -10.14
C ALA A 134 -12.39 -0.51 -8.76
N LYS A 135 -11.71 -0.89 -7.67
CA LYS A 135 -12.07 -0.47 -6.31
C LYS A 135 -11.90 1.04 -6.13
N ILE A 136 -10.83 1.63 -6.63
CA ILE A 136 -10.60 3.09 -6.61
C ILE A 136 -11.63 3.80 -7.47
N ALA A 137 -11.92 3.29 -8.67
CA ALA A 137 -12.97 3.85 -9.53
C ALA A 137 -14.33 3.88 -8.83
N ASN A 138 -14.68 2.81 -8.11
CA ASN A 138 -15.91 2.73 -7.33
C ASN A 138 -15.96 3.78 -6.19
N GLN A 139 -14.84 4.00 -5.49
CA GLN A 139 -14.75 5.01 -4.42
C GLN A 139 -15.00 6.41 -4.97
N TYR A 140 -14.25 6.81 -6.00
CA TYR A 140 -14.37 8.16 -6.59
C TYR A 140 -15.71 8.39 -7.30
N LYS A 141 -16.29 7.34 -7.89
CA LYS A 141 -17.66 7.41 -8.42
C LYS A 141 -18.68 7.69 -7.31
N LYS A 142 -18.56 7.01 -6.15
CA LYS A 142 -19.42 7.27 -4.98
C LYS A 142 -19.27 8.70 -4.44
N GLU A 143 -18.10 9.30 -4.63
CA GLU A 143 -17.82 10.71 -4.32
C GLU A 143 -18.35 11.68 -5.39
N GLY A 144 -19.04 11.18 -6.43
CA GLY A 144 -19.62 12.00 -7.51
C GLY A 144 -18.64 12.37 -8.61
N LYS A 145 -17.44 11.80 -8.65
CA LYS A 145 -16.45 12.04 -9.70
C LYS A 145 -16.77 11.27 -10.98
N LYS A 146 -16.54 11.90 -12.13
CA LYS A 146 -16.61 11.25 -13.43
C LYS A 146 -15.30 10.54 -13.73
N VAL A 147 -15.31 9.20 -13.71
CA VAL A 147 -14.10 8.36 -13.81
C VAL A 147 -14.06 7.65 -15.17
N LEU A 148 -12.89 7.63 -15.80
CA LEU A 148 -12.59 6.90 -17.03
C LEU A 148 -11.47 5.89 -16.77
N LEU A 149 -11.59 4.66 -17.27
CA LEU A 149 -10.54 3.65 -17.24
C LEU A 149 -9.85 3.56 -18.61
N ALA A 150 -8.53 3.27 -18.58
CA ALA A 150 -7.75 2.97 -19.79
C ALA A 150 -7.11 1.59 -19.67
N ALA A 151 -7.48 0.64 -20.55
CA ALA A 151 -7.03 -0.75 -20.55
C ALA A 151 -5.69 -0.89 -21.28
N GLY A 152 -4.58 -0.51 -20.63
CA GLY A 152 -3.24 -0.54 -21.20
C GLY A 152 -2.51 -1.89 -21.10
N ASP A 153 -3.02 -2.90 -20.38
CA ASP A 153 -2.45 -4.27 -20.38
C ASP A 153 -2.95 -5.08 -21.60
N THR A 154 -2.63 -4.61 -22.78
CA THR A 154 -3.13 -5.16 -24.07
C THR A 154 -2.46 -6.45 -24.49
N PHE A 155 -1.30 -6.79 -23.93
CA PHE A 155 -0.55 -7.99 -24.30
C PHE A 155 -0.87 -9.22 -23.45
N ARG A 156 -1.62 -9.06 -22.35
CA ARG A 156 -2.06 -10.18 -21.53
C ARG A 156 -3.47 -10.62 -21.95
N ALA A 157 -3.55 -11.86 -22.45
CA ALA A 157 -4.83 -12.41 -22.88
C ALA A 157 -5.89 -12.26 -21.79
N GLY A 158 -7.05 -11.66 -22.16
CA GLY A 158 -8.17 -11.43 -21.27
C GLY A 158 -8.02 -10.30 -20.25
N ALA A 159 -6.90 -9.56 -20.19
CA ALA A 159 -6.75 -8.45 -19.26
C ALA A 159 -7.69 -7.29 -19.58
N VAL A 160 -7.78 -6.94 -20.86
CA VAL A 160 -8.71 -5.92 -21.36
C VAL A 160 -10.16 -6.30 -21.02
N ALA A 161 -10.58 -7.55 -21.32
CA ALA A 161 -11.91 -8.04 -21.01
C ALA A 161 -12.18 -8.06 -19.49
N GLN A 162 -11.18 -8.42 -18.66
CA GLN A 162 -11.32 -8.39 -17.22
C GLN A 162 -11.58 -6.97 -16.69
N LEU A 163 -10.87 -5.96 -17.20
CA LEU A 163 -11.08 -4.56 -16.78
C LEU A 163 -12.43 -4.04 -17.29
N ASP A 164 -12.86 -4.45 -18.47
CA ASP A 164 -14.18 -4.10 -19.04
C ASP A 164 -15.34 -4.64 -18.20
N VAL A 165 -15.24 -5.90 -17.73
CA VAL A 165 -16.21 -6.47 -16.78
C VAL A 165 -16.25 -5.66 -15.48
N TRP A 166 -15.12 -5.24 -14.96
CA TRP A 166 -15.05 -4.38 -13.77
C TRP A 166 -15.65 -2.99 -14.04
N ALA A 167 -15.34 -2.36 -15.18
CA ALA A 167 -15.91 -1.08 -15.59
C ALA A 167 -17.44 -1.13 -15.60
N SER A 168 -17.98 -2.18 -16.23
CA SER A 168 -19.43 -2.44 -16.30
C SER A 168 -20.03 -2.64 -14.92
N ARG A 169 -19.39 -3.43 -14.05
CA ARG A 169 -19.86 -3.72 -12.68
C ARG A 169 -19.88 -2.47 -11.80
N VAL A 170 -18.86 -1.63 -11.91
CA VAL A 170 -18.75 -0.35 -11.18
C VAL A 170 -19.63 0.71 -11.85
N GLY A 171 -19.92 0.56 -13.15
CA GLY A 171 -20.67 1.51 -13.98
C GLY A 171 -19.87 2.77 -14.28
N VAL A 172 -18.61 2.61 -14.71
CA VAL A 172 -17.74 3.68 -15.20
C VAL A 172 -17.34 3.39 -16.65
N ASP A 173 -16.98 4.43 -17.38
CA ASP A 173 -16.54 4.29 -18.77
C ASP A 173 -15.12 3.73 -18.87
N ILE A 174 -14.85 3.08 -20.01
CA ILE A 174 -13.55 2.49 -20.31
C ILE A 174 -13.13 2.77 -21.76
N VAL A 175 -11.83 2.94 -21.98
CA VAL A 175 -11.22 2.94 -23.31
C VAL A 175 -10.44 1.63 -23.47
N THR A 176 -10.78 0.88 -24.50
CA THR A 176 -10.17 -0.40 -24.85
C THR A 176 -9.69 -0.40 -26.29
N LYS A 177 -8.73 -1.26 -26.60
CA LYS A 177 -8.35 -1.64 -27.98
C LYS A 177 -8.21 -3.16 -28.07
N PRO A 178 -8.19 -3.74 -29.29
CA PRO A 178 -7.95 -5.16 -29.47
C PRO A 178 -6.65 -5.64 -28.76
N ASP A 179 -6.65 -6.89 -28.32
CA ASP A 179 -5.47 -7.52 -27.73
C ASP A 179 -4.26 -7.37 -28.67
N GLY A 180 -3.08 -7.09 -28.11
CA GLY A 180 -1.86 -6.85 -28.85
C GLY A 180 -1.69 -5.42 -29.40
N SER A 181 -2.65 -4.54 -29.22
CA SER A 181 -2.49 -3.11 -29.58
C SER A 181 -1.38 -2.44 -28.78
N ASP A 182 -0.77 -1.38 -29.33
CA ASP A 182 0.20 -0.57 -28.58
C ASP A 182 -0.47 0.09 -27.36
N PRO A 183 -0.01 -0.19 -26.12
CA PRO A 183 -0.57 0.41 -24.90
C PRO A 183 -0.63 1.94 -24.94
N SER A 184 0.38 2.57 -25.54
CA SER A 184 0.43 4.03 -25.66
C SER A 184 -0.69 4.59 -26.53
N SER A 185 -1.21 3.80 -27.48
CA SER A 185 -2.36 4.21 -28.29
C SER A 185 -3.67 4.20 -27.49
N VAL A 186 -3.78 3.32 -26.50
CA VAL A 186 -4.90 3.33 -25.53
C VAL A 186 -4.83 4.58 -24.68
N MET A 187 -3.63 4.94 -24.17
CA MET A 187 -3.43 6.14 -23.36
C MET A 187 -3.78 7.41 -24.15
N TYR A 188 -3.41 7.46 -25.42
CA TYR A 188 -3.75 8.59 -26.29
C TYR A 188 -5.26 8.77 -26.43
N ASP A 189 -5.98 7.72 -26.80
CA ASP A 189 -7.44 7.79 -26.96
C ASP A 189 -8.13 8.13 -25.62
N ALA A 190 -7.62 7.58 -24.52
CA ALA A 190 -8.16 7.82 -23.19
C ALA A 190 -7.99 9.27 -22.75
N ILE A 191 -6.80 9.88 -22.93
CA ILE A 191 -6.57 11.27 -22.53
C ILE A 191 -7.41 12.25 -23.38
N ILE A 192 -7.54 11.99 -24.68
CA ILE A 192 -8.38 12.81 -25.57
C ILE A 192 -9.85 12.72 -25.17
N LYS A 193 -10.36 11.50 -24.94
CA LYS A 193 -11.75 11.29 -24.46
C LYS A 193 -11.97 11.96 -23.10
N ALA A 194 -11.04 11.77 -22.15
CA ALA A 194 -11.16 12.33 -20.81
C ALA A 194 -11.27 13.85 -20.83
N LYS A 195 -10.48 14.54 -21.64
CA LYS A 195 -10.53 16.00 -21.80
C LYS A 195 -11.79 16.46 -22.52
N LYS A 196 -12.12 15.81 -23.65
CA LYS A 196 -13.27 16.19 -24.48
C LYS A 196 -14.60 16.08 -23.72
N GLU A 197 -14.73 15.07 -22.86
CA GLU A 197 -15.96 14.76 -22.14
C GLU A 197 -15.93 15.18 -20.67
N ASN A 198 -14.90 15.96 -20.26
CA ASN A 198 -14.72 16.52 -18.92
C ASN A 198 -14.79 15.47 -17.80
N TYR A 199 -13.93 14.45 -17.88
CA TYR A 199 -13.71 13.52 -16.79
C TYR A 199 -12.85 14.17 -15.70
N ASP A 200 -13.13 13.80 -14.44
CA ASP A 200 -12.33 14.23 -13.29
C ASP A 200 -11.09 13.37 -13.10
N LEU A 201 -11.20 12.06 -13.40
CA LEU A 201 -10.18 11.07 -13.10
C LEU A 201 -10.03 10.07 -14.24
N LEU A 202 -8.78 9.89 -14.70
CA LEU A 202 -8.36 8.86 -15.63
C LEU A 202 -7.46 7.85 -14.91
N LEU A 203 -7.89 6.59 -14.83
CA LEU A 203 -7.14 5.48 -14.22
C LEU A 203 -6.59 4.58 -15.32
N CYS A 204 -5.26 4.46 -15.39
CA CYS A 204 -4.55 3.77 -16.46
C CYS A 204 -3.96 2.44 -15.96
N ASP A 205 -4.51 1.31 -16.44
CA ASP A 205 -3.89 -0.03 -16.23
C ASP A 205 -2.67 -0.21 -17.12
N THR A 206 -1.70 -1.00 -16.66
CA THR A 206 -0.47 -1.31 -17.42
C THR A 206 -0.11 -2.79 -17.34
N ALA A 207 0.69 -3.24 -18.30
CA ALA A 207 1.34 -4.55 -18.22
C ALA A 207 2.29 -4.66 -17.01
N GLY A 208 2.56 -5.88 -16.56
CA GLY A 208 3.42 -6.14 -15.41
C GLY A 208 4.48 -7.22 -15.66
N ARG A 209 5.02 -7.30 -16.88
CA ARG A 209 5.99 -8.35 -17.29
C ARG A 209 7.42 -7.98 -16.89
N LEU A 210 7.75 -8.09 -15.60
CA LEU A 210 9.07 -7.73 -15.06
C LEU A 210 10.21 -8.63 -15.61
N GLN A 211 9.89 -9.82 -16.14
CA GLN A 211 10.86 -10.72 -16.78
C GLN A 211 11.60 -10.04 -17.96
N ASN A 212 10.96 -9.07 -18.61
CA ASN A 212 11.58 -8.22 -19.62
C ASN A 212 11.57 -6.76 -19.13
N LYS A 213 12.34 -6.48 -18.06
CA LYS A 213 12.41 -5.18 -17.37
C LYS A 213 12.61 -4.04 -18.36
N VAL A 214 13.56 -4.17 -19.29
CA VAL A 214 13.90 -3.09 -20.24
C VAL A 214 12.72 -2.73 -21.13
N ASN A 215 12.04 -3.72 -21.71
CA ASN A 215 10.89 -3.47 -22.59
C ASN A 215 9.72 -2.86 -21.81
N LEU A 216 9.43 -3.38 -20.61
CA LEU A 216 8.39 -2.83 -19.74
C LEU A 216 8.67 -1.37 -19.40
N MET A 217 9.91 -1.02 -19.04
CA MET A 217 10.28 0.35 -18.69
C MET A 217 10.19 1.30 -19.90
N ASN A 218 10.59 0.84 -21.08
CA ASN A 218 10.42 1.61 -22.31
C ASN A 218 8.95 1.85 -22.65
N GLU A 219 8.09 0.85 -22.42
CA GLU A 219 6.64 0.95 -22.61
C GLU A 219 6.03 1.97 -21.65
N LEU A 220 6.32 1.87 -20.35
CA LEU A 220 5.85 2.81 -19.33
C LEU A 220 6.31 4.24 -19.62
N ALA A 221 7.57 4.42 -20.00
CA ALA A 221 8.10 5.73 -20.39
C ALA A 221 7.41 6.30 -21.64
N LYS A 222 7.04 5.45 -22.60
CA LYS A 222 6.27 5.85 -23.78
C LYS A 222 4.85 6.27 -23.41
N MET A 223 4.17 5.49 -22.56
CA MET A 223 2.83 5.82 -22.06
C MET A 223 2.83 7.17 -21.33
N LYS A 224 3.79 7.40 -20.42
CA LYS A 224 3.96 8.67 -19.71
C LYS A 224 4.12 9.83 -20.70
N ARG A 225 5.03 9.72 -21.68
CA ARG A 225 5.23 10.77 -22.68
C ARG A 225 3.98 11.07 -23.51
N VAL A 226 3.16 10.06 -23.80
CA VAL A 226 1.91 10.25 -24.55
C VAL A 226 0.89 11.02 -23.69
N LEU A 227 0.75 10.66 -22.41
CA LEU A 227 -0.13 11.39 -21.48
C LEU A 227 0.30 12.85 -21.31
N GLN A 228 1.61 13.11 -21.21
CA GLN A 228 2.19 14.44 -21.02
C GLN A 228 1.99 15.40 -22.20
N LYS A 229 1.78 14.90 -23.41
CA LYS A 229 1.51 15.77 -24.56
C LYS A 229 0.23 16.59 -24.39
N ASP A 230 -0.80 16.02 -23.80
CA ASP A 230 -2.09 16.63 -23.61
C ASP A 230 -2.35 17.06 -22.15
N CYS A 231 -1.60 16.51 -21.19
CA CYS A 231 -1.64 16.88 -19.78
C CYS A 231 -0.18 16.91 -19.25
N PRO A 232 0.50 18.06 -19.29
CA PRO A 232 1.95 18.15 -19.04
C PRO A 232 2.39 17.62 -17.69
N ASP A 233 1.53 17.75 -16.65
CA ASP A 233 1.81 17.29 -15.30
C ASP A 233 1.44 15.80 -15.07
N ALA A 234 0.92 15.10 -16.11
CA ALA A 234 0.54 13.70 -16.00
C ALA A 234 1.76 12.74 -16.00
N PRO A 235 1.70 11.61 -15.33
CA PRO A 235 0.67 11.22 -14.37
C PRO A 235 0.83 12.01 -13.05
N HIS A 236 -0.28 12.38 -12.42
CA HIS A 236 -0.30 13.05 -11.10
C HIS A 236 0.03 12.08 -9.98
N GLU A 237 -0.24 10.80 -10.21
CA GLU A 237 0.17 9.68 -9.36
C GLU A 237 0.64 8.51 -10.22
N THR A 238 1.73 7.87 -9.79
CA THR A 238 2.16 6.56 -10.27
C THR A 238 2.10 5.61 -9.08
N LEU A 239 1.09 4.75 -9.06
CA LEU A 239 0.82 3.83 -7.96
C LEU A 239 1.42 2.46 -8.25
N LEU A 240 2.36 2.05 -7.41
CA LEU A 240 2.92 0.70 -7.44
C LEU A 240 2.01 -0.25 -6.64
N VAL A 241 1.50 -1.28 -7.29
CA VAL A 241 0.69 -2.31 -6.64
C VAL A 241 1.57 -3.49 -6.25
N ILE A 242 1.55 -3.85 -4.98
CA ILE A 242 2.33 -4.94 -4.38
C ILE A 242 1.38 -5.92 -3.71
N ASP A 243 1.64 -7.21 -3.85
CA ASP A 243 0.96 -8.28 -3.14
C ASP A 243 1.68 -8.53 -1.79
N ALA A 244 1.02 -8.24 -0.67
CA ALA A 244 1.58 -8.39 0.67
C ALA A 244 2.01 -9.83 0.97
N THR A 245 1.37 -10.84 0.36
CA THR A 245 1.71 -12.25 0.58
C THR A 245 3.12 -12.61 0.10
N THR A 246 3.69 -11.80 -0.79
CA THR A 246 5.03 -12.01 -1.36
C THR A 246 6.18 -11.60 -0.43
N GLY A 247 5.89 -10.80 0.62
CA GLY A 247 6.87 -10.37 1.62
C GLY A 247 8.10 -9.71 0.98
N GLN A 248 9.31 -10.11 1.38
CA GLN A 248 10.57 -9.56 0.88
C GLN A 248 10.77 -9.68 -0.64
N ASN A 249 10.14 -10.65 -1.30
CA ASN A 249 10.12 -10.70 -2.76
C ASN A 249 9.35 -9.51 -3.35
N GLY A 250 8.26 -9.07 -2.70
CA GLY A 250 7.54 -7.86 -3.07
C GLY A 250 8.40 -6.61 -2.92
N MET A 251 9.23 -6.52 -1.87
CA MET A 251 10.21 -5.44 -1.68
C MET A 251 11.21 -5.36 -2.84
N SER A 252 11.78 -6.50 -3.25
CA SER A 252 12.71 -6.54 -4.39
C SER A 252 12.07 -6.04 -5.70
N GLN A 253 10.80 -6.40 -5.93
CA GLN A 253 10.03 -5.91 -7.07
C GLN A 253 9.77 -4.40 -6.94
N ALA A 254 9.41 -3.94 -5.76
CA ALA A 254 9.16 -2.53 -5.49
C ALA A 254 10.38 -1.66 -5.76
N LYS A 255 11.55 -2.06 -5.29
CA LYS A 255 12.83 -1.36 -5.58
C LYS A 255 13.09 -1.27 -7.09
N ALA A 256 12.87 -2.37 -7.84
CA ALA A 256 13.06 -2.40 -9.28
C ALA A 256 12.11 -1.44 -10.04
N PHE A 257 10.86 -1.31 -9.58
CA PHE A 257 9.92 -0.34 -10.18
C PHE A 257 10.27 1.10 -9.79
N LYS A 258 10.66 1.37 -8.51
CA LYS A 258 11.07 2.69 -8.06
C LYS A 258 12.26 3.23 -8.87
N GLU A 259 13.25 2.39 -9.16
CA GLU A 259 14.42 2.78 -9.97
C GLU A 259 14.06 3.15 -11.41
N ALA A 260 12.97 2.61 -11.92
CA ALA A 260 12.62 2.68 -13.34
C ALA A 260 11.45 3.60 -13.64
N THR A 261 10.65 3.96 -12.64
CA THR A 261 9.49 4.85 -12.78
C THR A 261 9.40 5.77 -11.57
N ASP A 262 8.78 6.95 -11.76
CA ASP A 262 8.55 7.90 -10.67
C ASP A 262 7.37 7.44 -9.82
N VAL A 263 7.55 6.38 -9.02
CA VAL A 263 6.53 5.88 -8.10
C VAL A 263 6.27 6.91 -7.01
N THR A 264 5.02 7.33 -6.85
CA THR A 264 4.58 8.35 -5.88
C THR A 264 3.84 7.76 -4.69
N GLY A 265 3.35 6.52 -4.81
CA GLY A 265 2.63 5.83 -3.76
C GLY A 265 2.52 4.33 -4.00
N VAL A 266 2.19 3.59 -2.95
CA VAL A 266 2.03 2.13 -2.98
C VAL A 266 0.60 1.75 -2.63
N ILE A 267 0.08 0.75 -3.35
CA ILE A 267 -1.11 0.00 -2.99
C ILE A 267 -0.66 -1.38 -2.53
N LEU A 268 -0.93 -1.73 -1.29
CA LEU A 268 -0.61 -3.04 -0.74
C LEU A 268 -1.86 -3.91 -0.72
N THR A 269 -1.91 -4.94 -1.55
CA THR A 269 -3.07 -5.84 -1.70
C THR A 269 -2.92 -7.09 -0.85
N LYS A 270 -4.03 -7.81 -0.62
CA LYS A 270 -4.10 -9.13 0.04
C LYS A 270 -3.51 -9.16 1.45
N LEU A 271 -3.58 -8.04 2.15
CA LEU A 271 -3.04 -7.93 3.51
C LEU A 271 -3.81 -8.83 4.49
N ASP A 272 -5.10 -9.06 4.22
CA ASP A 272 -5.98 -9.99 4.94
C ASP A 272 -5.60 -11.47 4.78
N GLY A 273 -4.79 -11.77 3.78
CA GLY A 273 -4.37 -13.13 3.42
C GLY A 273 -3.04 -13.57 4.04
N THR A 274 -2.30 -12.71 4.76
CA THR A 274 -0.90 -12.97 5.11
C THR A 274 -0.57 -12.70 6.58
N SER A 275 0.44 -13.44 7.10
CA SER A 275 1.13 -13.14 8.37
C SER A 275 2.24 -12.09 8.20
N LYS A 276 2.52 -11.62 6.97
CA LYS A 276 3.64 -10.76 6.60
C LYS A 276 3.26 -9.27 6.53
N GLY A 277 2.35 -8.84 7.37
CA GLY A 277 1.84 -7.46 7.36
C GLY A 277 2.89 -6.40 7.66
N GLY A 278 3.99 -6.75 8.34
CA GLY A 278 5.10 -5.85 8.64
C GLY A 278 5.77 -5.20 7.42
N ILE A 279 5.57 -5.76 6.22
CA ILE A 279 6.06 -5.19 4.94
C ILE A 279 5.67 -3.71 4.75
N VAL A 280 4.59 -3.22 5.37
CA VAL A 280 4.20 -1.81 5.37
C VAL A 280 5.33 -0.92 5.89
N LEU A 281 5.96 -1.32 7.00
CA LEU A 281 7.05 -0.57 7.62
C LEU A 281 8.32 -0.64 6.76
N ALA A 282 8.65 -1.83 6.24
CA ALA A 282 9.79 -2.03 5.35
C ALA A 282 9.69 -1.14 4.09
N ILE A 283 8.54 -1.11 3.42
CA ILE A 283 8.33 -0.28 2.22
C ILE A 283 8.58 1.19 2.55
N ARG A 284 8.01 1.68 3.64
CA ARG A 284 8.16 3.10 4.01
C ARG A 284 9.58 3.44 4.41
N HIS A 285 10.21 2.62 5.26
CA HIS A 285 11.57 2.84 5.76
C HIS A 285 12.61 2.76 4.64
N GLU A 286 12.61 1.66 3.85
CA GLU A 286 13.64 1.42 2.84
C GLU A 286 13.44 2.21 1.54
N MET A 287 12.19 2.53 1.20
CA MET A 287 11.87 3.19 -0.07
C MET A 287 11.48 4.66 0.07
N GLY A 288 11.09 5.12 1.27
CA GLY A 288 10.59 6.47 1.47
C GLY A 288 9.24 6.75 0.77
N ILE A 289 8.57 5.75 0.18
CA ILE A 289 7.32 5.93 -0.56
C ILE A 289 6.13 5.69 0.37
N PRO A 290 5.11 6.57 0.38
CA PRO A 290 3.94 6.39 1.22
C PRO A 290 3.05 5.24 0.73
N ILE A 291 2.48 4.48 1.66
CA ILE A 291 1.35 3.61 1.36
C ILE A 291 0.11 4.50 1.18
N LYS A 292 -0.56 4.38 0.04
CA LYS A 292 -1.80 5.12 -0.25
C LYS A 292 -3.05 4.31 0.05
N TYR A 293 -3.02 3.03 -0.29
CA TYR A 293 -4.15 2.11 -0.07
C TYR A 293 -3.70 0.75 0.42
N ILE A 294 -4.57 0.09 1.18
CA ILE A 294 -4.43 -1.31 1.55
C ILE A 294 -5.69 -2.11 1.21
N GLY A 295 -5.49 -3.32 0.69
CA GLY A 295 -6.54 -4.31 0.44
C GLY A 295 -6.73 -5.20 1.65
N LEU A 296 -7.93 -5.18 2.22
CA LEU A 296 -8.33 -5.90 3.42
C LEU A 296 -9.43 -6.94 3.14
N GLY A 297 -9.56 -7.37 1.87
CA GLY A 297 -10.54 -8.36 1.44
C GLY A 297 -10.85 -8.31 -0.06
N GLU A 298 -11.74 -9.19 -0.51
CA GLU A 298 -12.08 -9.37 -1.93
C GLU A 298 -13.22 -8.45 -2.43
N GLY A 299 -14.03 -7.90 -1.53
CA GLY A 299 -15.16 -7.04 -1.86
C GLY A 299 -14.74 -5.74 -2.56
N VAL A 300 -15.64 -5.14 -3.33
CA VAL A 300 -15.40 -3.89 -4.05
C VAL A 300 -15.11 -2.71 -3.10
N ASP A 301 -15.55 -2.80 -1.86
CA ASP A 301 -15.35 -1.81 -0.79
C ASP A 301 -14.24 -2.19 0.18
N ASP A 302 -13.44 -3.24 -0.11
CA ASP A 302 -12.36 -3.73 0.76
C ASP A 302 -10.98 -3.18 0.36
N LEU A 303 -10.93 -1.98 -0.18
CA LEU A 303 -9.71 -1.20 -0.39
C LEU A 303 -9.85 0.09 0.43
N GLU A 304 -8.99 0.23 1.43
CA GLU A 304 -9.04 1.39 2.35
C GLU A 304 -7.90 2.37 2.07
N VAL A 305 -8.18 3.66 2.17
CA VAL A 305 -7.11 4.68 2.26
C VAL A 305 -6.31 4.38 3.51
N PHE A 306 -4.98 4.27 3.36
CA PHE A 306 -4.10 3.87 4.44
C PHE A 306 -4.12 4.87 5.60
N ASP A 307 -4.14 4.32 6.80
CA ASP A 307 -4.08 5.07 8.05
C ASP A 307 -3.16 4.30 9.01
N ILE A 308 -1.97 4.84 9.28
CA ILE A 308 -0.95 4.18 10.10
C ILE A 308 -1.45 3.88 11.50
N GLU A 309 -2.27 4.76 12.09
CA GLU A 309 -2.81 4.52 13.42
C GLU A 309 -3.78 3.33 13.42
N GLN A 310 -4.69 3.26 12.43
CA GLN A 310 -5.60 2.13 12.30
C GLN A 310 -4.87 0.82 11.99
N TYR A 311 -3.78 0.91 11.22
CA TYR A 311 -2.92 -0.23 10.92
C TYR A 311 -2.24 -0.76 12.18
N LEU A 312 -1.60 0.10 12.97
CA LEU A 312 -0.98 -0.30 14.23
C LEU A 312 -2.03 -0.82 15.23
N TYR A 313 -3.21 -0.18 15.32
CA TYR A 313 -4.30 -0.71 16.12
C TYR A 313 -4.70 -2.14 15.68
N GLY A 314 -4.82 -2.38 14.38
CA GLY A 314 -5.16 -3.71 13.84
C GLY A 314 -4.09 -4.77 14.14
N LEU A 315 -2.80 -4.40 14.11
CA LEU A 315 -1.68 -5.29 14.46
C LEU A 315 -1.65 -5.64 15.95
N PHE A 316 -1.94 -4.67 16.81
CA PHE A 316 -1.80 -4.79 18.27
C PHE A 316 -3.15 -4.85 18.98
N ALA A 317 -4.23 -5.23 18.28
CA ALA A 317 -5.58 -5.21 18.85
C ALA A 317 -5.70 -6.00 20.17
N ASP A 318 -4.97 -7.12 20.29
CA ASP A 318 -4.99 -7.99 21.48
C ASP A 318 -4.42 -7.34 22.75
N PHE A 319 -3.64 -6.26 22.59
CA PHE A 319 -3.14 -5.47 23.72
C PHE A 319 -4.17 -4.47 24.25
N PHE A 320 -5.18 -4.12 23.44
CA PHE A 320 -6.23 -3.17 23.83
C PHE A 320 -7.49 -3.86 24.37
N GLU A 321 -7.61 -5.18 24.20
CA GLU A 321 -8.73 -5.96 24.69
C GLU A 321 -8.36 -6.52 26.07
N GLU A 322 -9.00 -5.99 27.12
CA GLU A 322 -9.00 -6.61 28.43
C GLU A 322 -9.67 -8.00 28.33
N LYS A 323 -9.03 -9.02 28.91
CA LYS A 323 -9.60 -10.37 29.01
C LYS A 323 -10.86 -10.37 29.85
#